data_0fbefaf198b438a7805422cbe239d9b7
#
_entry.id   0fbefaf198b438a7805422cbe239d9b7
#
_cell.length_a   1.000
_cell.length_b   1.000
_cell.length_c   1.000
_cell.angle_alpha   90.00
_cell.angle_beta   90.00
_cell.angle_gamma   90.00
#
_symmetry.space_group_name_H-M   'P 1'
#
loop_
_entity.id
_entity.type
_entity.pdbx_description
1 polymer ?
#
loop_
_entity_poly.entity_id
_entity_poly.type
_entity_poly.pdbx_seq_one_letter_code
_entity_poly.pdbx_strand_id
1 'polypeptide(L)'
;MSDRHFYAGMSRRRLIQGAATMGLLAGFDSLLPAYARGQLDNTNAFHTVRNGADIYDLTVARTPLKIGGTVSEQPITINGTLPAPLVRLKQGREAILRVTNTLPEATSIHWHGLILPYQMDGVPGVSFPGIMPGETFEYRFPVEQ
;
A
#
# COMPACT_ATOMS: atom_id res chain seq x y z
N MET A 1 -35.32 44.61 32.81
CA MET A 1 -35.50 43.35 32.10
C MET A 1 -34.19 43.06 31.40
N SER A 2 -33.43 42.12 31.93
CA SER A 2 -32.05 41.83 31.47
C SER A 2 -32.01 40.43 30.86
N ASP A 3 -31.88 40.38 29.54
CA ASP A 3 -31.72 39.15 28.81
C ASP A 3 -30.25 38.68 28.92
N ARG A 4 -30.03 37.61 29.70
CA ARG A 4 -28.76 36.91 29.77
C ARG A 4 -28.78 35.78 28.71
N HIS A 5 -28.10 36.02 27.59
CA HIS A 5 -27.80 34.96 26.63
C HIS A 5 -26.83 33.98 27.27
N PHE A 6 -27.32 32.78 27.53
CA PHE A 6 -26.52 31.61 27.94
C PHE A 6 -25.73 31.08 26.73
N TYR A 7 -24.45 31.40 26.64
CA TYR A 7 -23.53 30.67 25.77
C TYR A 7 -23.23 29.32 26.43
N ALA A 8 -23.94 28.29 26.00
CA ALA A 8 -23.63 26.92 26.38
C ALA A 8 -22.30 26.51 25.69
N GLY A 9 -21.20 26.60 26.43
CA GLY A 9 -19.89 26.16 25.96
C GLY A 9 -19.92 24.66 25.56
N MET A 10 -19.67 24.40 24.31
CA MET A 10 -19.57 23.04 23.77
C MET A 10 -18.35 22.37 24.40
N SER A 11 -18.51 21.26 25.12
CA SER A 11 -17.40 20.55 25.74
C SER A 11 -16.50 19.92 24.64
N ARG A 12 -15.17 19.86 24.88
CA ARG A 12 -14.19 19.25 23.98
C ARG A 12 -14.59 17.84 23.53
N ARG A 13 -15.24 17.09 24.43
CA ARG A 13 -15.77 15.73 24.14
C ARG A 13 -16.91 15.76 23.12
N ARG A 14 -17.82 16.74 23.19
CA ARG A 14 -18.91 16.91 22.21
C ARG A 14 -18.40 17.39 20.86
N LEU A 15 -17.34 18.22 20.84
CA LEU A 15 -16.67 18.64 19.61
C LEU A 15 -16.05 17.45 18.88
N ILE A 16 -15.35 16.58 19.62
CA ILE A 16 -14.73 15.35 19.05
C ILE A 16 -15.80 14.38 18.58
N GLN A 17 -16.89 14.21 19.33
CA GLN A 17 -18.00 13.33 18.93
C GLN A 17 -18.78 13.90 17.72
N GLY A 18 -18.96 15.21 17.67
CA GLY A 18 -19.62 15.86 16.52
C GLY A 18 -18.79 15.84 15.24
N ALA A 19 -17.47 15.90 15.33
CA ALA A 19 -16.56 15.73 14.18
C ALA A 19 -16.59 14.30 13.61
N ALA A 20 -16.82 13.31 14.45
CA ALA A 20 -16.92 11.90 14.04
C ALA A 20 -18.24 11.58 13.29
N THR A 21 -19.31 12.38 13.51
CA THR A 21 -20.64 12.12 12.90
C THR A 21 -20.93 12.95 11.65
N MET A 22 -20.13 13.96 11.33
CA MET A 22 -20.38 14.84 10.19
C MET A 22 -19.25 14.78 9.16
N GLY A 23 -19.01 13.67 8.49
CA GLY A 23 -18.39 13.61 7.15
C GLY A 23 -17.21 14.54 6.85
N LEU A 24 -16.46 15.06 7.85
CA LEU A 24 -15.30 15.93 7.69
C LEU A 24 -14.03 15.20 7.21
N LEU A 25 -14.13 13.90 6.90
CA LEU A 25 -13.01 13.11 6.37
C LEU A 25 -12.54 13.56 4.97
N ALA A 26 -13.41 14.19 4.19
CA ALA A 26 -13.05 14.66 2.84
C ALA A 26 -12.05 15.85 2.83
N GLY A 27 -11.92 16.59 3.93
CA GLY A 27 -10.99 17.72 4.04
C GLY A 27 -9.61 17.37 4.58
N PHE A 28 -9.47 16.24 5.30
CA PHE A 28 -8.20 15.83 5.88
C PHE A 28 -7.23 15.23 4.88
N ASP A 29 -7.73 14.77 3.74
CA ASP A 29 -6.90 14.16 2.69
C ASP A 29 -5.84 15.15 2.16
N SER A 30 -6.17 16.44 2.12
CA SER A 30 -5.25 17.51 1.71
C SER A 30 -4.12 17.78 2.72
N LEU A 31 -4.28 17.39 3.98
CA LEU A 31 -3.30 17.57 5.05
C LEU A 31 -2.35 16.36 5.19
N LEU A 32 -2.67 15.26 4.53
CA LEU A 32 -1.80 14.09 4.55
C LEU A 32 -0.57 14.31 3.64
N PRO A 33 0.62 13.88 4.07
CA PRO A 33 1.79 13.84 3.19
C PRO A 33 1.47 13.03 1.92
N ALA A 34 2.10 13.39 0.80
CA ALA A 34 1.83 12.78 -0.50
C ALA A 34 1.93 11.23 -0.50
N TYR A 35 2.86 10.67 0.29
CA TYR A 35 3.01 9.22 0.46
C TYR A 35 1.85 8.56 1.21
N ALA A 36 1.09 9.30 2.00
CA ALA A 36 -0.04 8.76 2.77
C ALA A 36 -1.37 8.87 2.00
N ARG A 37 -1.49 9.79 1.04
CA ARG A 37 -2.74 10.03 0.28
C ARG A 37 -3.10 8.87 -0.64
N GLY A 38 -2.11 8.28 -1.32
CA GLY A 38 -2.33 7.15 -2.24
C GLY A 38 -2.64 5.81 -1.55
N GLN A 39 -2.51 5.74 -0.23
CA GLN A 39 -2.68 4.50 0.52
C GLN A 39 -4.10 4.26 1.02
N LEU A 40 -4.95 5.29 1.05
CA LEU A 40 -6.32 5.15 1.55
C LEU A 40 -7.26 4.57 0.49
N ASP A 41 -6.99 4.81 -0.79
CA ASP A 41 -7.88 4.41 -1.88
C ASP A 41 -7.59 3.01 -2.46
N ASN A 42 -6.44 2.39 -2.14
CA ASN A 42 -5.96 1.20 -2.85
C ASN A 42 -5.79 -0.06 -1.98
N THR A 43 -6.40 -0.14 -0.82
CA THR A 43 -6.12 -1.20 0.16
C THR A 43 -6.74 -2.56 -0.16
N ASN A 44 -7.67 -2.67 -1.10
CA ASN A 44 -8.44 -3.90 -1.26
C ASN A 44 -8.38 -4.58 -2.65
N ALA A 45 -7.90 -3.90 -3.69
CA ALA A 45 -7.93 -4.44 -5.04
C ALA A 45 -6.86 -5.53 -5.30
N PHE A 46 -5.78 -5.55 -4.50
CA PHE A 46 -4.64 -6.46 -4.67
C PHE A 46 -4.38 -7.36 -3.45
N HIS A 47 -5.22 -7.29 -2.41
CA HIS A 47 -5.07 -8.08 -1.18
C HIS A 47 -6.31 -8.94 -0.94
N THR A 48 -6.07 -10.22 -0.67
CA THR A 48 -7.11 -11.19 -0.33
C THR A 48 -6.62 -12.07 0.82
N VAL A 49 -7.49 -12.39 1.78
CA VAL A 49 -7.20 -13.37 2.83
C VAL A 49 -7.86 -14.69 2.46
N ARG A 50 -7.08 -15.76 2.36
CA ARG A 50 -7.57 -17.09 2.03
C ARG A 50 -6.87 -18.15 2.87
N ASN A 51 -7.63 -19.01 3.53
CA ASN A 51 -7.10 -20.11 4.36
C ASN A 51 -6.07 -19.64 5.41
N GLY A 52 -6.24 -18.43 5.97
CA GLY A 52 -5.31 -17.86 6.93
C GLY A 52 -4.07 -17.19 6.35
N ALA A 53 -3.84 -17.26 5.05
CA ALA A 53 -2.77 -16.56 4.36
C ALA A 53 -3.22 -15.18 3.85
N ASP A 54 -2.31 -14.21 3.87
CA ASP A 54 -2.46 -12.91 3.24
C ASP A 54 -1.88 -12.99 1.81
N ILE A 55 -2.75 -12.84 0.80
CA ILE A 55 -2.38 -12.95 -0.61
C ILE A 55 -2.38 -11.56 -1.24
N TYR A 56 -1.29 -11.22 -1.90
CA TYR A 56 -1.11 -9.95 -2.60
C TYR A 56 -0.78 -10.20 -4.07
N ASP A 57 -1.54 -9.57 -4.97
CA ASP A 57 -1.27 -9.56 -6.40
C ASP A 57 -0.57 -8.25 -6.78
N LEU A 58 0.69 -8.35 -7.16
CA LEU A 58 1.56 -7.22 -7.50
C LEU A 58 1.96 -7.31 -8.97
N THR A 59 1.74 -6.24 -9.72
CA THR A 59 2.14 -6.16 -11.13
C THR A 59 3.22 -5.10 -11.29
N VAL A 60 4.38 -5.50 -11.76
CA VAL A 60 5.47 -4.58 -12.14
C VAL A 60 5.28 -4.20 -13.60
N ALA A 61 5.12 -2.91 -13.85
CA ALA A 61 4.80 -2.38 -15.18
C ALA A 61 5.43 -1.00 -15.40
N ARG A 62 5.58 -0.60 -16.67
CA ARG A 62 5.80 0.80 -17.04
C ARG A 62 4.44 1.49 -17.15
N THR A 63 4.22 2.53 -16.37
CA THR A 63 2.93 3.24 -16.31
C THR A 63 3.15 4.74 -16.41
N PRO A 64 2.48 5.44 -17.33
CA PRO A 64 2.53 6.90 -17.37
C PRO A 64 2.00 7.48 -16.05
N LEU A 65 2.81 8.28 -15.36
CA LEU A 65 2.43 8.96 -14.12
C LEU A 65 2.71 10.45 -14.20
N LYS A 66 1.86 11.23 -13.55
CA LYS A 66 2.09 12.66 -13.36
C LYS A 66 2.89 12.87 -12.07
N ILE A 67 4.15 13.25 -12.20
CA ILE A 67 5.05 13.50 -11.09
C ILE A 67 5.43 14.98 -11.08
N GLY A 68 5.20 15.68 -9.96
CA GLY A 68 5.57 17.11 -9.84
C GLY A 68 4.91 18.03 -10.87
N GLY A 69 3.72 17.68 -11.37
CA GLY A 69 3.02 18.48 -12.39
C GLY A 69 3.37 18.10 -13.84
N THR A 70 4.42 17.33 -14.07
CA THR A 70 4.85 16.86 -15.39
C THR A 70 4.45 15.41 -15.58
N VAL A 71 3.96 15.06 -16.77
CA VAL A 71 3.75 13.67 -17.14
C VAL A 71 5.12 13.04 -17.35
N SER A 72 5.50 12.10 -16.47
CA SER A 72 6.70 11.29 -16.66
C SER A 72 6.37 10.13 -17.56
N GLU A 73 7.13 9.97 -18.64
CA GLU A 73 6.93 8.87 -19.55
C GLU A 73 7.43 7.56 -18.92
N GLN A 74 6.49 6.74 -18.52
CA GLN A 74 6.68 5.32 -18.21
C GLN A 74 7.68 4.97 -17.08
N PRO A 75 7.60 5.55 -15.90
CA PRO A 75 8.33 5.01 -14.75
C PRO A 75 7.89 3.56 -14.49
N ILE A 76 8.81 2.77 -13.93
CA ILE A 76 8.46 1.44 -13.43
C ILE A 76 7.66 1.62 -12.16
N THR A 77 6.50 0.98 -12.10
CA THR A 77 5.54 1.06 -11.00
C THR A 77 5.17 -0.32 -10.51
N ILE A 78 4.62 -0.39 -9.30
CA ILE A 78 3.91 -1.57 -8.82
C ILE A 78 2.43 -1.21 -8.71
N ASN A 79 1.58 -1.99 -9.39
CA ASN A 79 0.13 -1.75 -9.50
C ASN A 79 -0.23 -0.32 -9.96
N GLY A 80 0.58 0.26 -10.86
CA GLY A 80 0.34 1.56 -11.45
C GLY A 80 0.59 2.75 -10.53
N THR A 81 1.23 2.57 -9.37
CA THR A 81 1.49 3.62 -8.38
C THR A 81 2.96 3.82 -8.08
N LEU A 82 3.33 5.04 -7.69
CA LEU A 82 4.64 5.43 -7.19
C LEU A 82 4.46 6.46 -6.06
N PRO A 83 4.87 6.17 -4.82
CA PRO A 83 5.47 4.89 -4.38
C PRO A 83 4.51 3.70 -4.57
N ALA A 84 5.10 2.50 -4.49
CA ALA A 84 4.36 1.24 -4.57
C ALA A 84 3.25 1.14 -3.50
N PRO A 85 2.22 0.30 -3.69
CA PRO A 85 1.18 0.08 -2.69
C PRO A 85 1.74 -0.39 -1.35
N LEU A 86 1.11 0.00 -0.26
CA LEU A 86 1.47 -0.46 1.07
C LEU A 86 1.05 -1.93 1.24
N VAL A 87 2.02 -2.81 1.43
CA VAL A 87 1.79 -4.21 1.80
C VAL A 87 1.81 -4.33 3.32
N ARG A 88 0.72 -4.79 3.92
CA ARG A 88 0.61 -5.00 5.37
C ARG A 88 0.68 -6.48 5.69
N LEU A 89 1.77 -6.93 6.27
CA LEU A 89 1.96 -8.30 6.72
C LEU A 89 1.58 -8.42 8.19
N LYS A 90 1.03 -9.59 8.57
CA LYS A 90 0.65 -9.87 9.96
C LYS A 90 1.52 -11.00 10.48
N GLN A 91 2.25 -10.74 11.57
CA GLN A 91 3.05 -11.75 12.25
C GLN A 91 2.22 -13.00 12.60
N GLY A 92 2.81 -14.16 12.40
CA GLY A 92 2.19 -15.46 12.62
C GLY A 92 1.26 -15.93 11.47
N ARG A 93 1.17 -15.17 10.37
CA ARG A 93 0.47 -15.57 9.15
C ARG A 93 1.43 -15.93 8.04
N GLU A 94 0.94 -16.69 7.07
CA GLU A 94 1.63 -16.88 5.80
C GLU A 94 1.37 -15.69 4.89
N ALA A 95 2.42 -15.15 4.28
CA ALA A 95 2.35 -14.18 3.20
C ALA A 95 2.57 -14.87 1.87
N ILE A 96 1.72 -14.55 0.88
CA ILE A 96 1.82 -15.01 -0.51
C ILE A 96 1.77 -13.77 -1.38
N LEU A 97 2.93 -13.39 -1.94
CA LEU A 97 3.02 -12.22 -2.81
C LEU A 97 3.28 -12.71 -4.25
N ARG A 98 2.26 -12.62 -5.09
CA ARG A 98 2.33 -13.00 -6.50
C ARG A 98 2.75 -11.79 -7.32
N VAL A 99 3.96 -11.81 -7.83
CA VAL A 99 4.55 -10.72 -8.59
C VAL A 99 4.55 -11.08 -10.07
N THR A 100 3.76 -10.34 -10.85
CA THR A 100 3.70 -10.46 -12.31
C THR A 100 4.60 -9.41 -12.95
N ASN A 101 5.52 -9.83 -13.79
CA ASN A 101 6.39 -8.96 -14.57
C ASN A 101 5.81 -8.68 -15.96
N THR A 102 5.40 -7.45 -16.21
CA THR A 102 4.97 -7.00 -17.55
C THR A 102 6.02 -6.14 -18.27
N LEU A 103 7.22 -6.05 -17.71
CA LEU A 103 8.35 -5.38 -18.38
C LEU A 103 8.90 -6.26 -19.51
N PRO A 104 9.59 -5.67 -20.50
CA PRO A 104 10.29 -6.43 -21.56
C PRO A 104 11.59 -7.07 -21.09
N GLU A 105 11.97 -6.89 -19.84
CA GLU A 105 13.20 -7.33 -19.20
C GLU A 105 12.93 -8.10 -17.93
N ALA A 106 13.85 -8.96 -17.48
CA ALA A 106 13.74 -9.66 -16.22
C ALA A 106 13.74 -8.66 -15.05
N THR A 107 12.93 -8.95 -14.02
CA THR A 107 12.85 -8.12 -12.82
C THR A 107 12.79 -8.96 -11.55
N SER A 108 12.75 -8.29 -10.40
CA SER A 108 12.64 -8.91 -9.09
C SER A 108 12.09 -7.92 -8.07
N ILE A 109 11.57 -8.44 -6.95
CA ILE A 109 11.35 -7.67 -5.73
C ILE A 109 12.18 -8.29 -4.62
N HIS A 110 13.04 -7.48 -4.00
CA HIS A 110 13.78 -7.87 -2.81
C HIS A 110 13.05 -7.38 -1.56
N TRP A 111 12.91 -8.24 -0.57
CA TRP A 111 12.22 -7.95 0.69
C TRP A 111 13.22 -7.53 1.76
N HIS A 112 13.78 -6.34 1.59
CA HIS A 112 14.86 -5.85 2.45
C HIS A 112 14.47 -5.82 3.93
N GLY A 113 15.26 -6.53 4.77
CA GLY A 113 15.08 -6.56 6.22
C GLY A 113 14.00 -7.50 6.73
N LEU A 114 13.34 -8.30 5.87
CA LEU A 114 12.45 -9.35 6.31
C LEU A 114 13.20 -10.64 6.64
N ILE A 115 12.78 -11.31 7.70
CA ILE A 115 13.23 -12.68 8.02
C ILE A 115 12.38 -13.64 7.18
N LEU A 116 13.01 -14.30 6.21
CA LEU A 116 12.33 -15.18 5.28
C LEU A 116 13.28 -16.28 4.74
N PRO A 117 12.73 -17.36 4.14
CA PRO A 117 13.55 -18.37 3.49
C PRO A 117 14.41 -17.77 2.38
N TYR A 118 15.68 -18.19 2.31
CA TYR A 118 16.65 -17.69 1.34
C TYR A 118 16.12 -17.62 -0.10
N GLN A 119 15.38 -18.65 -0.54
CA GLN A 119 14.82 -18.70 -1.89
C GLN A 119 13.78 -17.60 -2.17
N MET A 120 13.25 -17.00 -1.13
CA MET A 120 12.23 -15.93 -1.21
C MET A 120 12.82 -14.53 -1.04
N ASP A 121 14.14 -14.40 -0.92
CA ASP A 121 14.82 -13.13 -0.69
C ASP A 121 14.78 -12.19 -1.92
N GLY A 122 14.53 -12.74 -3.10
CA GLY A 122 14.32 -11.96 -4.30
C GLY A 122 15.59 -11.38 -4.92
N VAL A 123 16.78 -11.98 -4.69
CA VAL A 123 18.04 -11.54 -5.29
C VAL A 123 18.35 -12.38 -6.53
N PRO A 124 18.21 -11.85 -7.77
CA PRO A 124 18.44 -12.58 -9.00
C PRO A 124 19.87 -13.10 -9.10
N GLY A 125 20.03 -14.34 -9.58
CA GLY A 125 21.33 -14.99 -9.71
C GLY A 125 21.92 -15.51 -8.39
N VAL A 126 21.27 -15.24 -7.27
CA VAL A 126 21.67 -15.70 -5.93
C VAL A 126 20.57 -16.57 -5.35
N SER A 127 19.41 -16.03 -5.05
CA SER A 127 18.31 -16.78 -4.44
C SER A 127 17.34 -17.41 -5.47
N PHE A 128 17.24 -16.82 -6.67
CA PHE A 128 16.39 -17.32 -7.75
C PHE A 128 16.81 -16.69 -9.11
N PRO A 129 16.30 -17.17 -10.27
CA PRO A 129 16.73 -16.67 -11.59
C PRO A 129 16.20 -15.27 -11.94
N GLY A 130 15.25 -14.72 -11.20
CA GLY A 130 14.48 -13.54 -11.54
C GLY A 130 13.12 -13.88 -12.14
N ILE A 131 12.29 -12.88 -12.37
CA ILE A 131 10.97 -13.00 -12.99
C ILE A 131 11.09 -12.55 -14.44
N MET A 132 10.94 -13.47 -15.38
CA MET A 132 11.05 -13.18 -16.82
C MET A 132 9.84 -12.36 -17.32
N PRO A 133 9.95 -11.71 -18.48
CA PRO A 133 8.84 -11.00 -19.09
C PRO A 133 7.59 -11.88 -19.24
N GLY A 134 6.45 -11.42 -18.75
CA GLY A 134 5.17 -12.14 -18.78
C GLY A 134 5.01 -13.21 -17.70
N GLU A 135 6.02 -13.49 -16.90
CA GLU A 135 5.94 -14.48 -15.82
C GLU A 135 5.38 -13.89 -14.52
N THR A 136 4.85 -14.80 -13.69
CA THR A 136 4.46 -14.52 -12.31
C THR A 136 5.26 -15.40 -11.37
N PHE A 137 5.95 -14.81 -10.41
CA PHE A 137 6.64 -15.52 -9.34
C PHE A 137 5.87 -15.36 -8.02
N GLU A 138 5.72 -16.46 -7.28
CA GLU A 138 5.05 -16.47 -5.99
C GLU A 138 6.09 -16.51 -4.86
N TYR A 139 6.25 -15.39 -4.14
CA TYR A 139 6.98 -15.36 -2.90
C TYR A 139 6.06 -15.84 -1.78
N ARG A 140 6.44 -16.93 -1.13
CA ARG A 140 5.65 -17.56 -0.06
C ARG A 140 6.50 -17.77 1.17
N PHE A 141 6.12 -17.16 2.29
CA PHE A 141 6.86 -17.30 3.53
C PHE A 141 5.99 -17.02 4.76
N PRO A 142 6.31 -17.63 5.93
CA PRO A 142 5.72 -17.24 7.20
C PRO A 142 6.23 -15.84 7.61
N VAL A 143 5.37 -15.02 8.16
CA VAL A 143 5.75 -13.71 8.69
C VAL A 143 6.18 -13.90 10.14
N GLU A 144 7.48 -13.80 10.41
CA GLU A 144 8.06 -14.07 11.74
C GLU A 144 8.29 -12.81 12.57
N GLN A 145 8.16 -11.64 11.98
CA GLN A 145 8.41 -10.34 12.63
C GLN A 145 7.27 -9.34 12.44
#